data_487309a9ef014eb8cd30e458961de42a
#
_entry.id   487309a9ef014eb8cd30e458961de42a
#
_cell.length_a   1.000
_cell.length_b   1.000
_cell.length_c   1.000
_cell.angle_alpha   90.00
_cell.angle_beta   90.00
_cell.angle_gamma   90.00
#
_symmetry.space_group_name_H-M   'P 1'
#
loop_
_entity.id
_entity.type
_entity.pdbx_description
1 polymer ?
#
loop_
_entity_poly.entity_id
_entity_poly.type
_entity_poly.pdbx_seq_one_letter_code
_entity_poly.pdbx_strand_id
1 'polypeptide(L)'
;EMVLRRERDELMQERVELDDLLADELQQWGRVAEQIKNTKKKFGKDYVSGQRNSDITEHVEIEEVPLEALIEKEPITVVCSKMGWIRAMTGHIDLDRELKFKDGDGPNIIFHAETTDRLLIFGSNGRFYTISASNLPGGRGMGEPLRLIVDLPNECDIINIHKYNQNNNLIIASTSGDGFVVPMNEVLAQTRRAKQI
;
A
#
# COMPACT_ATOMS: atom_id res chain seq x y z
N GLU A 1 -28.61 -58.62 8.21
CA GLU A 1 -27.72 -59.53 8.96
C GLU A 1 -26.56 -60.08 8.10
N MET A 2 -26.83 -60.55 6.87
CA MET A 2 -25.77 -61.03 5.96
C MET A 2 -24.76 -59.96 5.57
N VAL A 3 -25.18 -58.69 5.35
CA VAL A 3 -24.29 -57.58 4.99
C VAL A 3 -23.32 -57.26 6.13
N LEU A 4 -23.82 -57.19 7.37
CA LEU A 4 -23.01 -56.93 8.55
C LEU A 4 -21.97 -58.02 8.85
N ARG A 5 -22.36 -59.29 8.59
CA ARG A 5 -21.41 -60.43 8.73
C ARG A 5 -20.29 -60.34 7.70
N ARG A 6 -20.63 -60.02 6.46
CA ARG A 6 -19.65 -59.88 5.39
C ARG A 6 -18.68 -58.72 5.68
N GLU A 7 -19.20 -57.56 6.08
CA GLU A 7 -18.39 -56.39 6.44
C GLU A 7 -17.45 -56.70 7.62
N ARG A 8 -17.96 -57.40 8.64
CA ARG A 8 -17.12 -57.84 9.78
C ARG A 8 -15.99 -58.76 9.31
N ASP A 9 -16.28 -59.72 8.42
CA ASP A 9 -15.29 -60.69 7.95
C ASP A 9 -14.24 -60.03 7.07
N GLU A 10 -14.63 -59.05 6.22
CA GLU A 10 -13.72 -58.19 5.44
C GLU A 10 -12.79 -57.36 6.35
N LEU A 11 -13.31 -56.73 7.40
CA LEU A 11 -12.53 -55.97 8.38
C LEU A 11 -11.59 -56.86 9.20
N MET A 12 -12.02 -58.09 9.54
CA MET A 12 -11.15 -59.05 10.22
C MET A 12 -9.97 -59.47 9.36
N GLN A 13 -10.20 -59.69 8.07
CA GLN A 13 -9.16 -60.04 7.12
C GLN A 13 -8.19 -58.89 6.91
N GLU A 14 -8.68 -57.66 6.72
CA GLU A 14 -7.87 -56.45 6.62
C GLU A 14 -6.99 -56.26 7.85
N ARG A 15 -7.55 -56.49 9.04
CA ARG A 15 -6.76 -56.40 10.28
C ARG A 15 -5.59 -57.37 10.29
N VAL A 16 -5.80 -58.64 9.90
CA VAL A 16 -4.72 -59.64 9.85
C VAL A 16 -3.63 -59.21 8.87
N GLU A 17 -4.03 -58.74 7.67
CA GLU A 17 -3.09 -58.23 6.66
C GLU A 17 -2.27 -57.05 7.16
N LEU A 18 -2.88 -56.14 7.93
CA LEU A 18 -2.20 -54.99 8.52
C LEU A 18 -1.27 -55.39 9.68
N ASP A 19 -1.69 -56.33 10.52
CA ASP A 19 -0.85 -56.86 11.61
C ASP A 19 0.39 -57.59 11.05
N ASP A 20 0.26 -58.36 9.99
CA ASP A 20 1.36 -59.01 9.29
C ASP A 20 2.31 -58.02 8.63
N LEU A 21 1.76 -56.95 8.03
CA LEU A 21 2.55 -55.87 7.45
C LEU A 21 3.36 -55.13 8.52
N LEU A 22 2.78 -54.89 9.69
CA LEU A 22 3.44 -54.20 10.81
C LEU A 22 4.55 -55.06 11.43
N ALA A 23 4.43 -56.38 11.37
CA ALA A 23 5.40 -57.32 11.93
C ALA A 23 6.66 -57.50 11.06
N ASP A 24 6.60 -57.20 9.76
CA ASP A 24 7.69 -57.42 8.80
C ASP A 24 8.14 -56.11 8.10
N GLU A 25 9.31 -55.66 8.46
CA GLU A 25 9.93 -54.43 7.91
C GLU A 25 10.15 -54.54 6.38
N LEU A 26 10.47 -55.70 5.86
CA LEU A 26 10.65 -55.87 4.41
C LEU A 26 9.34 -55.69 3.64
N GLN A 27 8.23 -56.15 4.20
CA GLN A 27 6.91 -55.95 3.61
C GLN A 27 6.52 -54.46 3.66
N GLN A 28 6.84 -53.75 4.74
CA GLN A 28 6.60 -52.31 4.84
C GLN A 28 7.33 -51.55 3.73
N TRP A 29 8.62 -51.80 3.55
CA TRP A 29 9.40 -51.23 2.45
C TRP A 29 8.89 -51.59 1.07
N GLY A 30 8.41 -52.84 0.88
CA GLY A 30 7.74 -53.25 -0.32
C GLY A 30 6.49 -52.40 -0.63
N ARG A 31 5.67 -52.19 0.39
CA ARG A 31 4.47 -51.34 0.27
C ARG A 31 4.78 -49.90 -0.07
N VAL A 32 5.78 -49.33 0.57
CA VAL A 32 6.28 -47.96 0.28
C VAL A 32 6.76 -47.86 -1.18
N ALA A 33 7.55 -48.84 -1.63
CA ALA A 33 8.04 -48.85 -3.00
C ALA A 33 6.89 -48.93 -4.03
N GLU A 34 5.85 -49.71 -3.73
CA GLU A 34 4.65 -49.78 -4.57
C GLU A 34 3.89 -48.45 -4.61
N GLN A 35 3.70 -47.81 -3.46
CA GLN A 35 3.07 -46.51 -3.39
C GLN A 35 3.84 -45.46 -4.19
N ILE A 36 5.17 -45.43 -4.09
CA ILE A 36 6.03 -44.56 -4.88
C ILE A 36 5.89 -44.80 -6.38
N LYS A 37 5.87 -46.11 -6.81
CA LYS A 37 5.62 -46.46 -8.22
C LYS A 37 4.25 -45.99 -8.71
N ASN A 38 3.22 -46.12 -7.89
CA ASN A 38 1.88 -45.68 -8.24
C ASN A 38 1.79 -44.14 -8.30
N THR A 39 2.45 -43.45 -7.40
CA THR A 39 2.55 -41.99 -7.43
C THR A 39 3.31 -41.52 -8.66
N LYS A 40 4.43 -42.19 -9.00
CA LYS A 40 5.18 -41.91 -10.23
C LYS A 40 4.34 -42.12 -11.49
N LYS A 41 3.49 -43.16 -11.50
CA LYS A 41 2.54 -43.39 -12.62
C LYS A 41 1.49 -42.28 -12.73
N LYS A 42 1.03 -41.70 -11.61
CA LYS A 42 0.00 -40.65 -11.62
C LYS A 42 0.59 -39.27 -11.95
N PHE A 43 1.77 -38.95 -11.41
CA PHE A 43 2.35 -37.58 -11.41
C PHE A 43 3.74 -37.52 -12.04
N GLY A 44 4.21 -38.55 -12.68
CA GLY A 44 5.50 -38.57 -13.38
C GLY A 44 5.48 -37.66 -14.61
N LYS A 45 6.65 -37.18 -15.00
CA LYS A 45 6.82 -36.25 -16.15
C LYS A 45 6.26 -36.78 -17.47
N ASP A 46 6.16 -38.10 -17.60
CA ASP A 46 5.67 -38.79 -18.81
C ASP A 46 4.14 -38.78 -18.92
N TYR A 47 3.43 -38.31 -17.91
CA TYR A 47 1.97 -38.29 -17.86
C TYR A 47 1.45 -36.84 -17.86
N VAL A 48 0.25 -36.63 -18.41
CA VAL A 48 -0.38 -35.33 -18.55
C VAL A 48 -0.50 -34.60 -17.20
N SER A 49 -0.82 -35.33 -16.13
CA SER A 49 -0.95 -34.81 -14.77
C SER A 49 0.39 -34.46 -14.11
N GLY A 50 1.52 -34.93 -14.67
CA GLY A 50 2.87 -34.66 -14.18
C GLY A 50 3.61 -33.62 -15.01
N GLN A 51 3.00 -33.12 -16.09
CA GLN A 51 3.59 -32.03 -16.87
C GLN A 51 3.57 -30.73 -16.10
N ARG A 52 4.69 -30.07 -16.12
CA ARG A 52 4.86 -28.78 -15.45
C ARG A 52 4.19 -27.67 -16.25
N ASN A 53 3.19 -27.02 -15.66
CA ASN A 53 2.50 -25.88 -16.29
C ASN A 53 3.16 -24.54 -15.97
N SER A 54 4.26 -24.53 -15.19
CA SER A 54 5.00 -23.34 -14.82
C SER A 54 6.51 -23.58 -14.93
N ASP A 55 7.24 -22.66 -15.50
CA ASP A 55 8.68 -22.67 -15.54
C ASP A 55 9.27 -21.80 -14.43
N ILE A 56 10.43 -22.22 -13.90
CA ILE A 56 11.22 -21.38 -13.01
C ILE A 56 12.16 -20.60 -13.93
N THR A 57 11.86 -19.32 -14.11
CA THR A 57 12.73 -18.39 -14.82
C THR A 57 13.56 -17.63 -13.79
N GLU A 58 14.74 -17.16 -14.21
CA GLU A 58 15.51 -16.22 -13.42
C GLU A 58 14.69 -14.94 -13.22
N HIS A 59 14.88 -14.30 -12.06
CA HIS A 59 14.23 -13.03 -11.77
C HIS A 59 14.68 -11.99 -12.81
N VAL A 60 13.76 -11.62 -13.69
CA VAL A 60 13.95 -10.43 -14.53
C VAL A 60 13.63 -9.24 -13.61
N GLU A 61 14.61 -8.37 -13.39
CA GLU A 61 14.35 -7.07 -12.75
C GLU A 61 13.30 -6.33 -13.60
N ILE A 62 12.07 -6.38 -13.15
CA ILE A 62 11.02 -5.55 -13.72
C ILE A 62 11.34 -4.15 -13.21
N GLU A 63 11.74 -3.25 -14.11
CA GLU A 63 11.74 -1.82 -13.77
C GLU A 63 10.33 -1.49 -13.28
N GLU A 64 10.19 -1.34 -11.97
CA GLU A 64 8.94 -0.85 -11.37
C GLU A 64 8.73 0.55 -11.93
N VAL A 65 7.85 0.65 -12.94
CA VAL A 65 7.38 1.95 -13.39
C VAL A 65 6.66 2.57 -12.19
N PRO A 66 7.20 3.63 -11.59
CA PRO A 66 6.58 4.21 -10.41
C PRO A 66 5.15 4.60 -10.80
N LEU A 67 4.18 4.24 -9.97
CA LEU A 67 2.76 4.57 -10.16
C LEU A 67 2.55 6.07 -10.44
N GLU A 68 3.47 6.90 -9.96
CA GLU A 68 3.53 8.34 -10.22
C GLU A 68 3.73 8.68 -11.72
N ALA A 69 4.39 7.79 -12.49
CA ALA A 69 4.60 7.99 -13.93
C ALA A 69 3.34 7.72 -14.78
N LEU A 70 2.32 7.06 -14.19
CA LEU A 70 1.03 6.80 -14.84
C LEU A 70 0.00 7.91 -14.57
N ILE A 71 0.33 8.90 -13.72
CA ILE A 71 -0.57 10.00 -13.39
C ILE A 71 -0.52 11.02 -14.54
N GLU A 72 -1.67 11.27 -15.17
CA GLU A 72 -1.79 12.35 -16.14
C GLU A 72 -1.50 13.70 -15.48
N LYS A 73 -0.61 14.45 -16.13
CA LYS A 73 -0.23 15.77 -15.66
C LYS A 73 -1.32 16.79 -16.01
N GLU A 74 -2.14 17.14 -15.02
CA GLU A 74 -3.20 18.13 -15.15
C GLU A 74 -2.97 19.32 -14.22
N PRO A 75 -3.32 20.54 -14.66
CA PRO A 75 -3.28 21.71 -13.79
C PRO A 75 -4.38 21.63 -12.75
N ILE A 76 -4.05 21.94 -11.51
CA ILE A 76 -4.98 22.01 -10.39
C ILE A 76 -4.74 23.26 -9.55
N THR A 77 -5.75 23.67 -8.80
CA THR A 77 -5.63 24.66 -7.74
C THR A 77 -5.91 24.01 -6.40
N VAL A 78 -4.91 24.03 -5.54
CA VAL A 78 -5.01 23.52 -4.18
C VAL A 78 -5.62 24.59 -3.29
N VAL A 79 -6.66 24.20 -2.54
CA VAL A 79 -7.36 25.09 -1.62
C VAL A 79 -7.37 24.43 -0.24
N CYS A 80 -6.78 25.09 0.74
CA CYS A 80 -6.84 24.70 2.15
C CYS A 80 -7.56 25.79 2.96
N SER A 81 -8.54 25.39 3.74
CA SER A 81 -9.30 26.28 4.60
C SER A 81 -8.62 26.50 5.95
N LYS A 82 -9.10 27.49 6.74
CA LYS A 82 -8.62 27.76 8.10
C LYS A 82 -8.82 26.58 9.05
N MET A 83 -9.89 25.81 8.87
CA MET A 83 -10.16 24.60 9.65
C MET A 83 -9.40 23.38 9.14
N GLY A 84 -8.50 23.53 8.16
CA GLY A 84 -7.67 22.46 7.62
C GLY A 84 -8.39 21.50 6.67
N TRP A 85 -9.47 21.96 6.00
CA TRP A 85 -10.10 21.22 4.91
C TRP A 85 -9.37 21.49 3.61
N ILE A 86 -8.93 20.44 2.93
CA ILE A 86 -8.16 20.54 1.69
C ILE A 86 -8.91 19.92 0.51
N ARG A 87 -8.77 20.52 -0.66
CA ARG A 87 -9.30 20.02 -1.95
C ARG A 87 -8.45 20.48 -3.11
N ALA A 88 -8.50 19.75 -4.21
CA ALA A 88 -7.91 20.12 -5.49
C ALA A 88 -9.03 20.47 -6.49
N MET A 89 -9.01 21.69 -6.99
CA MET A 89 -9.94 22.13 -8.06
C MET A 89 -9.26 21.95 -9.42
N THR A 90 -9.98 21.45 -10.41
CA THR A 90 -9.46 21.26 -11.76
C THR A 90 -9.14 22.61 -12.41
N GLY A 91 -7.97 22.71 -13.00
CA GLY A 91 -7.45 23.91 -13.66
C GLY A 91 -6.84 24.92 -12.71
N HIS A 92 -6.12 25.88 -13.29
CA HIS A 92 -5.63 27.06 -12.58
C HIS A 92 -6.75 28.09 -12.52
N ILE A 93 -7.50 28.10 -11.42
CA ILE A 93 -8.54 29.11 -11.20
C ILE A 93 -7.93 30.40 -10.68
N ASP A 94 -8.68 31.51 -10.83
CA ASP A 94 -8.29 32.78 -10.25
C ASP A 94 -8.19 32.65 -8.71
N LEU A 95 -7.04 33.04 -8.12
CA LEU A 95 -6.80 32.92 -6.69
C LEU A 95 -7.67 33.86 -5.85
N ASP A 96 -8.16 34.95 -6.45
CA ASP A 96 -9.06 35.93 -5.81
C ASP A 96 -10.53 35.53 -5.94
N ARG A 97 -10.84 34.40 -6.58
CA ARG A 97 -12.21 33.94 -6.76
C ARG A 97 -12.83 33.57 -5.43
N GLU A 98 -14.07 34.03 -5.21
CA GLU A 98 -14.90 33.59 -4.08
C GLU A 98 -15.15 32.09 -4.14
N LEU A 99 -14.67 31.39 -3.11
CA LEU A 99 -14.87 29.96 -2.94
C LEU A 99 -15.85 29.69 -1.78
N LYS A 100 -16.62 28.62 -1.92
CA LYS A 100 -17.52 28.18 -0.84
C LYS A 100 -16.74 27.34 0.19
N PHE A 101 -16.93 27.67 1.44
CA PHE A 101 -16.40 26.95 2.60
C PHE A 101 -17.55 26.51 3.50
N LYS A 102 -17.26 25.70 4.52
CA LYS A 102 -18.23 25.36 5.56
C LYS A 102 -18.58 26.58 6.41
N ASP A 103 -19.73 26.52 7.07
CA ASP A 103 -20.17 27.57 7.97
C ASP A 103 -19.13 27.83 9.07
N GLY A 104 -18.69 29.08 9.19
CA GLY A 104 -17.65 29.48 10.13
C GLY A 104 -16.21 29.23 9.68
N ASP A 105 -15.99 28.67 8.46
CA ASP A 105 -14.67 28.44 7.87
C ASP A 105 -14.39 29.49 6.78
N GLY A 106 -13.13 29.56 6.33
CA GLY A 106 -12.71 30.52 5.31
C GLY A 106 -11.40 30.12 4.63
N PRO A 107 -11.02 30.87 3.59
CA PRO A 107 -9.77 30.60 2.89
C PRO A 107 -8.55 30.83 3.80
N ASN A 108 -7.55 29.95 3.66
CA ASN A 108 -6.27 30.09 4.33
C ASN A 108 -5.12 30.05 3.31
N ILE A 109 -4.95 28.93 2.61
CA ILE A 109 -3.85 28.73 1.66
C ILE A 109 -4.44 28.31 0.33
N ILE A 110 -4.15 29.07 -0.74
CA ILE A 110 -4.60 28.77 -2.11
C ILE A 110 -3.40 28.97 -3.03
N PHE A 111 -3.10 27.96 -3.86
CA PHE A 111 -2.02 28.04 -4.84
C PHE A 111 -2.22 27.08 -6.01
N HIS A 112 -1.52 27.35 -7.11
CA HIS A 112 -1.53 26.53 -8.31
C HIS A 112 -0.52 25.40 -8.21
N ALA A 113 -0.94 24.21 -8.63
CA ALA A 113 -0.12 22.99 -8.67
C ALA A 113 -0.49 22.13 -9.88
N GLU A 114 0.16 21.01 -10.01
CA GLU A 114 -0.14 19.96 -10.98
C GLU A 114 -0.43 18.65 -10.24
N THR A 115 -1.19 17.73 -10.84
CA THR A 115 -1.50 16.43 -10.24
C THR A 115 -0.28 15.61 -9.88
N THR A 116 0.82 15.79 -10.62
CA THR A 116 2.11 15.12 -10.39
C THR A 116 2.97 15.74 -9.31
N ASP A 117 2.57 16.91 -8.78
CA ASP A 117 3.35 17.60 -7.76
C ASP A 117 3.28 16.91 -6.41
N ARG A 118 4.36 17.04 -5.64
CA ARG A 118 4.39 16.72 -4.21
C ARG A 118 4.18 17.99 -3.40
N LEU A 119 3.37 17.89 -2.36
CA LEU A 119 3.08 18.98 -1.46
C LEU A 119 3.73 18.72 -0.10
N LEU A 120 4.43 19.73 0.41
CA LEU A 120 5.00 19.75 1.74
C LEU A 120 4.08 20.53 2.66
N ILE A 121 3.64 19.88 3.74
CA ILE A 121 2.78 20.48 4.76
C ILE A 121 3.62 20.67 6.01
N PHE A 122 3.68 21.89 6.52
CA PHE A 122 4.35 22.21 7.76
C PHE A 122 3.35 22.39 8.90
N GLY A 123 3.51 21.58 9.94
CA GLY A 123 2.66 21.59 11.12
C GLY A 123 3.26 22.42 12.26
N SER A 124 2.40 22.89 13.18
CA SER A 124 2.82 23.63 14.38
C SER A 124 3.70 22.82 15.35
N ASN A 125 3.74 21.49 15.17
CA ASN A 125 4.65 20.59 15.88
C ASN A 125 6.09 20.59 15.33
N GLY A 126 6.41 21.47 14.37
CA GLY A 126 7.73 21.54 13.74
C GLY A 126 8.05 20.35 12.80
N ARG A 127 7.04 19.63 12.35
CA ARG A 127 7.21 18.48 11.47
C ARG A 127 6.70 18.75 10.08
N PHE A 128 7.36 18.11 9.09
CA PHE A 128 6.95 18.13 7.70
C PHE A 128 6.24 16.83 7.32
N TYR A 129 5.14 16.97 6.58
CA TYR A 129 4.39 15.89 5.99
C TYR A 129 4.42 16.05 4.48
N THR A 130 4.43 14.93 3.75
CA THR A 130 4.46 14.94 2.28
C THR A 130 3.26 14.18 1.74
N ILE A 131 2.55 14.79 0.81
CA ILE A 131 1.46 14.15 0.08
C ILE A 131 1.62 14.38 -1.43
N SER A 132 1.14 13.44 -2.25
CA SER A 132 0.99 13.67 -3.68
C SER A 132 -0.26 14.50 -3.95
N ALA A 133 -0.17 15.46 -4.85
CA ALA A 133 -1.32 16.28 -5.24
C ALA A 133 -2.43 15.45 -5.90
N SER A 134 -2.09 14.32 -6.54
CA SER A 134 -3.06 13.35 -7.08
C SER A 134 -3.94 12.69 -6.02
N ASN A 135 -3.48 12.64 -4.76
CA ASN A 135 -4.24 12.04 -3.65
C ASN A 135 -5.19 13.03 -2.96
N LEU A 136 -5.26 14.26 -3.44
CA LEU A 136 -6.17 15.25 -2.88
C LEU A 136 -7.61 14.98 -3.32
N PRO A 137 -8.60 15.22 -2.45
CA PRO A 137 -10.01 15.14 -2.83
C PRO A 137 -10.35 16.19 -3.90
N GLY A 138 -11.20 15.80 -4.85
CA GLY A 138 -11.63 16.68 -5.94
C GLY A 138 -12.47 17.87 -5.47
N GLY A 139 -12.49 18.93 -6.28
CA GLY A 139 -13.10 20.23 -5.95
C GLY A 139 -14.63 20.28 -5.93
N ARG A 140 -15.36 19.18 -6.17
CA ARG A 140 -16.83 19.16 -6.20
C ARG A 140 -17.50 19.34 -4.83
N GLY A 141 -16.78 19.19 -3.74
CA GLY A 141 -17.27 19.29 -2.36
C GLY A 141 -16.53 20.36 -1.57
N MET A 142 -16.67 20.29 -0.25
CA MET A 142 -15.93 21.16 0.68
C MET A 142 -14.51 20.65 0.95
N GLY A 143 -14.10 19.52 0.36
CA GLY A 143 -12.84 18.85 0.60
C GLY A 143 -12.92 17.86 1.76
N GLU A 144 -11.75 17.43 2.22
CA GLU A 144 -11.57 16.52 3.35
C GLU A 144 -10.62 17.13 4.39
N PRO A 145 -10.75 16.77 5.67
CA PRO A 145 -9.81 17.22 6.68
C PRO A 145 -8.40 16.70 6.37
N LEU A 146 -7.42 17.57 6.28
CA LEU A 146 -6.04 17.21 5.97
C LEU A 146 -5.46 16.19 6.97
N ARG A 147 -5.88 16.26 8.23
CA ARG A 147 -5.47 15.31 9.29
C ARG A 147 -5.93 13.87 9.07
N LEU A 148 -6.88 13.60 8.15
CA LEU A 148 -7.24 12.25 7.73
C LEU A 148 -6.33 11.72 6.62
N ILE A 149 -5.70 12.62 5.87
CA ILE A 149 -4.80 12.28 4.76
C ILE A 149 -3.37 12.09 5.27
N VAL A 150 -2.95 12.94 6.22
CA VAL A 150 -1.65 12.86 6.89
C VAL A 150 -1.86 12.61 8.39
N ASP A 151 -0.90 11.95 9.02
CA ASP A 151 -0.94 11.61 10.45
C ASP A 151 -0.62 12.84 11.32
N LEU A 152 -1.46 13.88 11.22
CA LEU A 152 -1.32 15.12 11.96
C LEU A 152 -2.07 14.99 13.29
N PRO A 153 -1.37 15.17 14.45
CA PRO A 153 -2.00 15.14 15.77
C PRO A 153 -3.13 16.19 15.91
N ASN A 154 -4.14 15.88 16.71
CA ASN A 154 -5.31 16.74 16.87
C ASN A 154 -5.00 18.13 17.47
N GLU A 155 -3.90 18.22 18.20
CA GLU A 155 -3.43 19.46 18.88
C GLU A 155 -2.56 20.33 17.97
N CYS A 156 -2.32 19.88 16.71
CA CYS A 156 -1.44 20.57 15.77
C CYS A 156 -2.24 21.28 14.69
N ASP A 157 -1.82 22.49 14.37
CA ASP A 157 -2.34 23.29 13.29
C ASP A 157 -1.44 23.23 12.05
N ILE A 158 -2.02 23.55 10.90
CA ILE A 158 -1.30 23.65 9.64
C ILE A 158 -0.77 25.06 9.52
N ILE A 159 0.55 25.21 9.55
CA ILE A 159 1.21 26.52 9.42
C ILE A 159 1.29 26.93 7.96
N ASN A 160 1.75 26.01 7.09
CA ASN A 160 1.87 26.31 5.67
C ASN A 160 1.86 25.03 4.81
N ILE A 161 1.55 25.21 3.53
CA ILE A 161 1.59 24.16 2.50
C ILE A 161 2.34 24.72 1.30
N HIS A 162 3.37 24.03 0.86
CA HIS A 162 4.19 24.41 -0.27
C HIS A 162 4.26 23.31 -1.32
N LYS A 163 4.38 23.71 -2.58
CA LYS A 163 4.79 22.82 -3.66
C LYS A 163 6.27 22.44 -3.45
N TYR A 164 6.57 21.15 -3.48
CA TYR A 164 7.95 20.67 -3.41
C TYR A 164 8.73 21.05 -4.66
N ASN A 165 9.92 21.59 -4.46
CA ASN A 165 10.88 21.83 -5.52
C ASN A 165 12.29 21.47 -5.01
N GLN A 166 12.91 20.47 -5.65
CA GLN A 166 14.20 19.93 -5.24
C GLN A 166 15.33 20.99 -5.13
N ASN A 167 15.23 22.07 -5.92
CA ASN A 167 16.26 23.09 -5.99
C ASN A 167 16.05 24.24 -5.01
N ASN A 168 14.95 24.22 -4.24
CA ASN A 168 14.62 25.30 -3.30
C ASN A 168 15.06 24.98 -1.87
N ASN A 169 15.36 26.03 -1.12
CA ASN A 169 15.59 25.98 0.31
C ASN A 169 14.40 26.59 1.05
N LEU A 170 14.11 26.06 2.23
CA LEU A 170 13.14 26.62 3.17
C LEU A 170 13.86 27.38 4.27
N ILE A 171 13.34 28.55 4.61
CA ILE A 171 13.70 29.27 5.81
C ILE A 171 12.62 29.00 6.84
N ILE A 172 13.01 28.42 7.96
CA ILE A 172 12.12 28.10 9.07
C ILE A 172 12.53 29.01 10.22
N ALA A 173 11.58 29.75 10.77
CA ALA A 173 11.81 30.63 11.89
C ALA A 173 10.74 30.42 12.96
N SER A 174 11.17 30.43 14.22
CA SER A 174 10.29 30.37 15.38
C SER A 174 9.89 31.79 15.80
N THR A 175 8.83 31.89 16.58
CA THR A 175 8.38 33.15 17.19
C THR A 175 9.38 33.70 18.22
N SER A 176 10.28 32.86 18.73
CA SER A 176 11.40 33.29 19.64
C SER A 176 12.55 33.92 18.90
N GLY A 177 12.56 33.94 17.57
CA GLY A 177 13.60 34.55 16.76
C GLY A 177 14.70 33.61 16.29
N ASP A 178 14.64 32.34 16.68
CA ASP A 178 15.54 31.30 16.18
C ASP A 178 15.07 30.82 14.80
N GLY A 179 16.03 30.58 13.92
CA GLY A 179 15.70 30.07 12.59
C GLY A 179 16.87 29.39 11.89
N PHE A 180 16.56 28.61 10.89
CA PHE A 180 17.55 27.91 10.07
C PHE A 180 17.08 27.76 8.63
N VAL A 181 18.03 27.49 7.74
CA VAL A 181 17.76 27.21 6.33
C VAL A 181 17.97 25.70 6.08
N VAL A 182 17.02 25.09 5.41
CA VAL A 182 17.08 23.66 5.08
C VAL A 182 16.71 23.44 3.62
N PRO A 183 17.46 22.61 2.86
CA PRO A 183 17.08 22.21 1.51
C PRO A 183 15.76 21.43 1.53
N MET A 184 14.86 21.68 0.55
CA MET A 184 13.56 21.00 0.49
C MET A 184 13.67 19.48 0.37
N ASN A 185 14.74 18.95 -0.24
CA ASN A 185 14.96 17.51 -0.35
C ASN A 185 15.20 16.83 1.01
N GLU A 186 15.71 17.55 1.99
CA GLU A 186 15.96 17.04 3.33
C GLU A 186 14.68 16.96 4.19
N VAL A 187 13.67 17.76 3.86
CA VAL A 187 12.38 17.76 4.59
C VAL A 187 11.36 16.79 4.04
N LEU A 188 11.65 16.12 2.93
CA LEU A 188 10.74 15.20 2.27
C LEU A 188 10.50 13.95 3.12
N ALA A 189 9.26 13.71 3.52
CA ALA A 189 8.85 12.51 4.22
C ALA A 189 8.51 11.41 3.20
N GLN A 190 9.16 10.23 3.32
CA GLN A 190 8.92 9.09 2.43
C GLN A 190 7.66 8.29 2.81
N THR A 191 7.07 8.56 3.96
CA THR A 191 5.90 7.86 4.48
C THR A 191 4.85 8.87 4.94
N ARG A 192 3.62 8.38 5.22
CA ARG A 192 2.55 9.20 5.85
C ARG A 192 2.94 9.78 7.22
N ARG A 193 3.99 9.23 7.84
CA ARG A 193 4.54 9.76 9.08
C ARG A 193 5.40 10.98 8.78
N ALA A 194 5.32 11.95 9.64
CA ALA A 194 6.08 13.20 9.54
C ALA A 194 7.58 12.95 9.62
N LYS A 195 8.34 13.78 8.93
CA LYS A 195 9.78 13.95 9.16
C LYS A 195 9.99 15.13 10.11
N GLN A 196 10.69 14.87 11.19
CA GLN A 196 11.19 15.90 12.10
C GLN A 196 12.57 16.34 11.60
N ILE A 197 12.82 17.64 11.62
CA ILE A 197 14.08 18.26 11.25
C ILE A 197 14.75 18.78 12.51
#